data_730354337ed9d897b1b0e280cca1be05
#
_entry.id   730354337ed9d897b1b0e280cca1be05
#
_cell.length_a   1.000
_cell.length_b   1.000
_cell.length_c   1.000
_cell.angle_alpha   90.00
_cell.angle_beta   90.00
_cell.angle_gamma   90.00
#
_symmetry.space_group_name_H-M   'P 1'
#
loop_
_entity.id
_entity.type
_entity.pdbx_description
1 polymer ?
#
loop_
_entity_poly.entity_id
_entity_poly.type
_entity_poly.pdbx_seq_one_letter_code
_entity_poly.pdbx_strand_id
1 'polypeptide(L)'
;LYQLTGTKGFANKYPVQGYALDAKQMSASGVEPKVDDLSSHSFLPKDEMGALVEKYQHPILKKYGEMAKEVGGHGGMDFIMDSRLVYCLQNGLPLDMDVYDMAEWCCLAELGELSMDNNCAAVAFPDFTRGEWNKVQGYKHAYASPEDEATTMEKAKAFTEKLKEQGAKEWAEEK
;
A
#
# COMPACT_ATOMS: atom_id res chain seq x y z
N LEU A 1 6.75 -5.47 -14.54
CA LEU A 1 7.67 -5.06 -13.48
C LEU A 1 6.87 -4.37 -12.38
N TYR A 2 6.93 -4.89 -11.14
CA TYR A 2 6.29 -4.24 -10.00
C TYR A 2 7.38 -3.66 -9.11
N GLN A 3 7.57 -2.36 -9.21
CA GLN A 3 8.56 -1.62 -8.44
C GLN A 3 7.92 -0.37 -7.84
N LEU A 4 8.16 -0.15 -6.55
CA LEU A 4 7.80 1.06 -5.83
C LEU A 4 9.10 1.77 -5.44
N THR A 5 9.26 3.00 -5.88
CA THR A 5 10.43 3.83 -5.56
C THR A 5 9.99 4.98 -4.67
N GLY A 6 10.63 5.10 -3.53
CA GLY A 6 10.44 6.19 -2.58
C GLY A 6 11.72 6.98 -2.39
N THR A 7 11.65 8.04 -1.59
CA THR A 7 12.81 8.89 -1.25
C THR A 7 13.82 8.21 -0.33
N LYS A 8 13.50 7.05 0.23
CA LYS A 8 14.27 6.35 1.26
C LYS A 8 14.65 4.93 0.87
N GLY A 9 14.38 4.54 -0.36
CA GLY A 9 14.65 3.22 -0.88
C GLY A 9 13.63 2.78 -1.90
N PHE A 10 13.69 1.52 -2.30
CA PHE A 10 12.73 0.93 -3.24
C PHE A 10 12.38 -0.51 -2.87
N ALA A 11 11.22 -0.95 -3.34
CA ALA A 11 10.75 -2.32 -3.25
C ALA A 11 10.48 -2.87 -4.65
N ASN A 12 10.93 -4.08 -4.92
CA ASN A 12 10.70 -4.78 -6.18
C ASN A 12 10.02 -6.12 -5.92
N LYS A 13 9.01 -6.48 -6.71
CA LYS A 13 8.34 -7.79 -6.62
C LYS A 13 8.85 -8.76 -7.69
N TYR A 14 9.01 -8.30 -8.92
CA TYR A 14 9.43 -9.12 -10.06
C TYR A 14 10.56 -8.43 -10.83
N PRO A 15 11.50 -9.16 -11.47
CA PRO A 15 11.64 -10.63 -11.49
C PRO A 15 12.21 -11.21 -10.20
N VAL A 16 12.87 -10.40 -9.38
CA VAL A 16 13.44 -10.80 -8.09
C VAL A 16 12.82 -9.93 -7.01
N GLN A 17 12.24 -10.56 -6.00
CA GLN A 17 11.71 -9.84 -4.86
C GLN A 17 12.84 -9.31 -3.98
N GLY A 18 12.76 -8.02 -3.64
CA GLY A 18 13.76 -7.40 -2.78
C GLY A 18 13.36 -6.01 -2.31
N TYR A 19 13.99 -5.59 -1.24
CA TYR A 19 13.90 -4.25 -0.69
C TYR A 19 15.30 -3.66 -0.62
N ALA A 20 15.45 -2.40 -1.00
CA ALA A 20 16.66 -1.62 -0.79
C ALA A 20 16.31 -0.37 0.00
N LEU A 21 17.05 -0.12 1.07
CA LEU A 21 16.93 1.07 1.91
C LEU A 21 18.27 1.76 2.01
N ASP A 22 18.28 3.08 2.18
CA ASP A 22 19.52 3.73 2.59
C ASP A 22 19.86 3.41 4.06
N ALA A 23 21.14 3.46 4.42
CA ALA A 23 21.61 3.07 5.74
C ALA A 23 20.93 3.82 6.91
N LYS A 24 20.66 5.10 6.73
CA LYS A 24 19.98 5.94 7.72
C LYS A 24 18.56 5.46 7.98
N GLN A 25 17.86 5.02 6.94
CA GLN A 25 16.48 4.55 7.05
C GLN A 25 16.41 3.13 7.63
N MET A 26 17.42 2.32 7.42
CA MET A 26 17.51 1.01 8.07
C MET A 26 17.56 1.15 9.60
N SER A 27 18.44 1.98 10.11
CA SER A 27 18.53 2.26 11.55
C SER A 27 17.20 2.82 12.09
N ALA A 28 16.56 3.73 11.37
CA ALA A 28 15.26 4.28 11.76
C ALA A 28 14.13 3.24 11.74
N SER A 29 14.23 2.20 10.91
CA SER A 29 13.26 1.09 10.88
C SER A 29 13.44 0.09 12.01
N GLY A 30 14.53 0.17 12.78
CA GLY A 30 14.91 -0.78 13.82
C GLY A 30 15.58 -2.04 13.28
N VAL A 31 16.03 -2.00 12.02
CA VAL A 31 16.87 -3.03 11.41
C VAL A 31 18.30 -2.54 11.45
N GLU A 32 19.13 -3.17 12.26
CA GLU A 32 20.56 -2.85 12.31
C GLU A 32 21.26 -3.35 11.05
N PRO A 33 21.96 -2.47 10.33
CA PRO A 33 22.70 -2.87 9.14
C PRO A 33 23.83 -3.82 9.50
N LYS A 34 23.85 -5.00 8.89
CA LYS A 34 24.90 -6.00 9.08
C LYS A 34 26.07 -5.84 8.10
N VAL A 35 25.97 -4.91 7.17
CA VAL A 35 26.94 -4.71 6.09
C VAL A 35 27.36 -3.26 6.08
N ASP A 36 28.67 -3.03 6.06
CA ASP A 36 29.25 -1.68 6.08
C ASP A 36 28.96 -0.87 4.80
N ASP A 37 28.62 -1.53 3.71
CA ASP A 37 28.26 -0.90 2.43
C ASP A 37 26.81 -1.18 2.06
N LEU A 38 25.91 -0.45 2.65
CA LEU A 38 24.51 -0.40 2.26
C LEU A 38 24.32 0.64 1.17
N SER A 39 24.79 0.32 -0.01
CA SER A 39 24.46 1.13 -1.17
C SER A 39 23.04 0.79 -1.64
N SER A 40 22.34 1.78 -2.18
CA SER A 40 21.06 1.59 -2.89
C SER A 40 21.17 0.67 -4.12
N HIS A 41 22.33 0.08 -4.35
CA HIS A 41 22.63 -0.82 -5.47
C HIS A 41 22.44 -2.30 -5.13
N SER A 42 22.16 -2.64 -3.89
CA SER A 42 21.90 -4.03 -3.46
C SER A 42 20.62 -4.16 -2.66
N PHE A 43 19.99 -5.33 -2.78
CA PHE A 43 18.88 -5.69 -1.91
C PHE A 43 19.40 -6.06 -0.52
N LEU A 44 18.55 -5.83 0.47
CA LEU A 44 18.79 -6.29 1.83
C LEU A 44 18.97 -7.82 1.89
N PRO A 45 19.77 -8.33 2.81
CA PRO A 45 19.80 -9.75 3.13
C PRO A 45 18.40 -10.32 3.45
N LYS A 46 18.19 -11.58 3.18
CA LYS A 46 16.87 -12.22 3.31
C LYS A 46 16.27 -12.14 4.72
N ASP A 47 17.08 -12.27 5.73
CA ASP A 47 16.68 -12.17 7.12
C ASP A 47 16.24 -10.75 7.50
N GLU A 48 16.91 -9.74 7.00
CA GLU A 48 16.53 -8.34 7.19
C GLU A 48 15.26 -7.98 6.42
N MET A 49 15.10 -8.49 5.18
CA MET A 49 13.86 -8.37 4.44
C MET A 49 12.71 -9.05 5.18
N GLY A 50 12.94 -10.23 5.77
CA GLY A 50 11.95 -10.93 6.59
C GLY A 50 11.48 -10.10 7.78
N ALA A 51 12.39 -9.46 8.51
CA ALA A 51 12.05 -8.58 9.63
C ALA A 51 11.21 -7.35 9.19
N LEU A 52 11.51 -6.78 8.02
CA LEU A 52 10.70 -5.69 7.46
C LEU A 52 9.31 -6.15 7.07
N VAL A 53 9.18 -7.30 6.42
CA VAL A 53 7.88 -7.89 6.06
C VAL A 53 7.05 -8.11 7.32
N GLU A 54 7.60 -8.73 8.36
CA GLU A 54 6.90 -8.97 9.62
C GLU A 54 6.44 -7.66 10.27
N LYS A 55 7.30 -6.64 10.28
CA LYS A 55 6.99 -5.33 10.86
C LYS A 55 5.84 -4.64 10.13
N TYR A 56 5.83 -4.66 8.81
CA TYR A 56 4.89 -3.91 7.98
C TYR A 56 3.76 -4.76 7.38
N GLN A 57 3.72 -6.05 7.70
CA GLN A 57 2.66 -6.93 7.22
C GLN A 57 1.28 -6.41 7.66
N HIS A 58 0.34 -6.42 6.74
CA HIS A 58 -1.03 -5.98 7.01
C HIS A 58 -1.66 -6.80 8.14
N PRO A 59 -2.42 -6.19 9.08
CA PRO A 59 -3.03 -6.90 10.20
C PRO A 59 -3.90 -8.10 9.80
N ILE A 60 -4.62 -8.01 8.69
CA ILE A 60 -5.45 -9.12 8.19
C ILE A 60 -4.61 -10.35 7.84
N LEU A 61 -3.41 -10.14 7.28
CA LEU A 61 -2.49 -11.24 6.98
C LEU A 61 -1.88 -11.84 8.25
N LYS A 62 -1.61 -11.03 9.25
CA LYS A 62 -1.16 -11.51 10.56
C LYS A 62 -2.21 -12.38 11.25
N LYS A 63 -3.49 -12.00 11.10
CA LYS A 63 -4.61 -12.69 11.75
C LYS A 63 -5.09 -13.92 11.00
N TYR A 64 -5.19 -13.85 9.69
CA TYR A 64 -5.82 -14.89 8.87
C TYR A 64 -4.90 -15.55 7.86
N GLY A 65 -3.66 -15.09 7.70
CA GLY A 65 -2.78 -15.52 6.62
C GLY A 65 -2.51 -17.01 6.58
N GLU A 66 -2.29 -17.66 7.73
CA GLU A 66 -2.05 -19.11 7.78
C GLU A 66 -3.32 -19.90 7.41
N MET A 67 -4.47 -19.56 8.02
CA MET A 67 -5.75 -20.17 7.69
C MET A 67 -6.12 -19.97 6.21
N ALA A 68 -5.88 -18.78 5.68
CA ALA A 68 -6.14 -18.50 4.28
C ALA A 68 -5.29 -19.37 3.34
N LYS A 69 -4.03 -19.63 3.67
CA LYS A 69 -3.18 -20.53 2.91
C LYS A 69 -3.68 -21.99 2.96
N GLU A 70 -4.17 -22.43 4.12
CA GLU A 70 -4.74 -23.79 4.29
C GLU A 70 -6.02 -23.98 3.47
N VAL A 71 -6.91 -22.97 3.47
CA VAL A 71 -8.14 -23.01 2.65
C VAL A 71 -7.83 -22.98 1.16
N GLY A 72 -6.79 -22.26 0.75
CA GLY A 72 -6.34 -22.18 -0.64
C GLY A 72 -6.94 -20.99 -1.40
N GLY A 73 -6.97 -21.12 -2.73
CA GLY A 73 -7.34 -20.02 -3.63
C GLY A 73 -6.23 -18.97 -3.77
N HIS A 74 -5.37 -19.12 -4.80
CA HIS A 74 -4.23 -18.24 -5.08
C HIS A 74 -3.36 -17.92 -3.84
N GLY A 75 -3.02 -18.97 -3.06
CA GLY A 75 -2.24 -18.83 -1.84
C GLY A 75 -2.98 -18.16 -0.68
N GLY A 76 -4.31 -18.21 -0.68
CA GLY A 76 -5.18 -17.66 0.35
C GLY A 76 -5.76 -16.27 0.01
N MET A 77 -5.42 -15.71 -1.13
CA MET A 77 -5.91 -14.39 -1.55
C MET A 77 -7.44 -14.39 -1.73
N ASP A 78 -7.98 -15.41 -2.42
CA ASP A 78 -9.41 -15.54 -2.68
C ASP A 78 -10.19 -15.67 -1.37
N PHE A 79 -9.70 -16.50 -0.43
CA PHE A 79 -10.32 -16.62 0.88
C PHE A 79 -10.42 -15.28 1.62
N ILE A 80 -9.35 -14.48 1.62
CA ILE A 80 -9.35 -13.18 2.29
C ILE A 80 -10.34 -12.24 1.61
N MET A 81 -10.34 -12.19 0.29
CA MET A 81 -11.24 -11.33 -0.50
C MET A 81 -12.71 -11.68 -0.24
N ASP A 82 -13.09 -12.94 -0.34
CA ASP A 82 -14.46 -13.41 -0.13
C ASP A 82 -14.90 -13.22 1.32
N SER A 83 -14.02 -13.50 2.28
CA SER A 83 -14.31 -13.28 3.69
C SER A 83 -14.56 -11.81 4.00
N ARG A 84 -13.83 -10.91 3.36
CA ARG A 84 -14.05 -9.46 3.50
C ARG A 84 -15.37 -9.02 2.89
N LEU A 85 -15.71 -9.50 1.72
CA LEU A 85 -16.99 -9.24 1.08
C LEU A 85 -18.15 -9.65 1.99
N VAL A 86 -18.14 -10.89 2.46
CA VAL A 86 -19.16 -11.43 3.36
C VAL A 86 -19.24 -10.61 4.65
N TYR A 87 -18.10 -10.29 5.24
CA TYR A 87 -18.02 -9.50 6.46
C TYR A 87 -18.63 -8.09 6.27
N CYS A 88 -18.29 -7.40 5.20
CA CYS A 88 -18.83 -6.08 4.90
C CYS A 88 -20.37 -6.13 4.71
N LEU A 89 -20.86 -7.11 3.95
CA LEU A 89 -22.30 -7.27 3.72
C LEU A 89 -23.06 -7.60 4.99
N GLN A 90 -22.54 -8.48 5.84
CA GLN A 90 -23.19 -8.86 7.10
C GLN A 90 -23.24 -7.72 8.12
N ASN A 91 -22.29 -6.81 8.08
CA ASN A 91 -22.18 -5.71 9.04
C ASN A 91 -22.62 -4.35 8.47
N GLY A 92 -23.12 -4.31 7.23
CA GLY A 92 -23.54 -3.06 6.59
C GLY A 92 -22.40 -2.06 6.38
N LEU A 93 -21.18 -2.56 6.20
CA LEU A 93 -19.98 -1.75 5.95
C LEU A 93 -19.81 -1.47 4.45
N PRO A 94 -19.16 -0.36 4.09
CA PRO A 94 -18.72 -0.14 2.73
C PRO A 94 -17.85 -1.30 2.25
N LEU A 95 -18.00 -1.67 0.97
CA LEU A 95 -17.13 -2.67 0.35
C LEU A 95 -15.70 -2.13 0.22
N ASP A 96 -14.72 -3.04 0.26
CA ASP A 96 -13.30 -2.70 0.09
C ASP A 96 -13.01 -2.18 -1.34
N MET A 97 -13.83 -2.56 -2.30
CA MET A 97 -13.82 -2.09 -3.68
C MET A 97 -15.25 -1.74 -4.11
N ASP A 98 -15.40 -0.63 -4.81
CA ASP A 98 -16.68 -0.17 -5.32
C ASP A 98 -16.70 -0.06 -6.86
N VAL A 99 -17.80 0.41 -7.40
CA VAL A 99 -17.96 0.57 -8.85
C VAL A 99 -17.01 1.60 -9.45
N TYR A 100 -16.56 2.57 -8.67
CA TYR A 100 -15.63 3.59 -9.13
C TYR A 100 -14.22 3.02 -9.25
N ASP A 101 -13.78 2.21 -8.27
CA ASP A 101 -12.52 1.47 -8.36
C ASP A 101 -12.48 0.59 -9.62
N MET A 102 -13.58 -0.12 -9.92
CA MET A 102 -13.68 -0.93 -11.11
C MET A 102 -13.62 -0.09 -12.39
N ALA A 103 -14.34 1.04 -12.44
CA ALA A 103 -14.33 1.92 -13.60
C ALA A 103 -12.91 2.46 -13.88
N GLU A 104 -12.20 2.86 -12.83
CA GLU A 104 -10.81 3.32 -12.92
C GLU A 104 -9.87 2.24 -13.46
N TRP A 105 -10.00 1.01 -13.00
CA TRP A 105 -9.16 -0.08 -13.50
C TRP A 105 -9.48 -0.46 -14.93
N CYS A 106 -10.76 -0.50 -15.31
CA CYS A 106 -11.18 -0.90 -16.64
C CYS A 106 -10.81 0.13 -17.72
N CYS A 107 -10.78 1.43 -17.40
CA CYS A 107 -10.44 2.44 -18.40
C CYS A 107 -8.94 2.49 -18.77
N LEU A 108 -8.06 1.83 -18.01
CA LEU A 108 -6.62 1.87 -18.26
C LEU A 108 -6.23 1.34 -19.65
N ALA A 109 -6.93 0.32 -20.17
CA ALA A 109 -6.65 -0.23 -21.47
C ALA A 109 -6.93 0.80 -22.58
N GLU A 110 -8.11 1.42 -22.55
CA GLU A 110 -8.51 2.45 -23.52
C GLU A 110 -7.62 3.71 -23.43
N LEU A 111 -7.31 4.15 -22.22
CA LEU A 111 -6.41 5.29 -22.03
C LEU A 111 -5.00 5.00 -22.50
N GLY A 112 -4.53 3.76 -22.34
CA GLY A 112 -3.25 3.29 -22.85
C GLY A 112 -3.21 3.31 -24.39
N GLU A 113 -4.25 2.82 -25.03
CA GLU A 113 -4.38 2.85 -26.49
C GLU A 113 -4.41 4.30 -27.01
N LEU A 114 -5.23 5.15 -26.39
CA LEU A 114 -5.30 6.57 -26.74
C LEU A 114 -3.95 7.29 -26.57
N SER A 115 -3.19 6.96 -25.53
CA SER A 115 -1.83 7.49 -25.33
C SER A 115 -0.89 7.05 -26.45
N MET A 116 -0.91 5.77 -26.82
CA MET A 116 -0.06 5.24 -27.91
C MET A 116 -0.39 5.91 -29.25
N ASP A 117 -1.66 6.08 -29.56
CA ASP A 117 -2.12 6.76 -30.79
C ASP A 117 -1.69 8.23 -30.83
N ASN A 118 -1.48 8.84 -29.69
CA ASN A 118 -0.99 10.22 -29.53
C ASN A 118 0.53 10.29 -29.24
N ASN A 119 1.33 9.39 -29.79
CA ASN A 119 2.78 9.35 -29.61
C ASN A 119 3.24 9.22 -28.15
N CYS A 120 2.54 8.41 -27.38
CA CYS A 120 2.76 8.23 -25.94
C CYS A 120 2.62 9.51 -25.12
N ALA A 121 1.80 10.44 -25.56
CA ALA A 121 1.51 11.64 -24.82
C ALA A 121 0.69 11.32 -23.55
N ALA A 122 0.82 12.17 -22.54
CA ALA A 122 0.01 12.06 -21.35
C ALA A 122 -1.48 12.24 -21.67
N VAL A 123 -2.33 11.35 -21.19
CA VAL A 123 -3.78 11.38 -21.34
C VAL A 123 -4.40 11.69 -19.97
N ALA A 124 -5.40 12.56 -19.96
CA ALA A 124 -6.13 12.85 -18.74
C ALA A 124 -6.91 11.64 -18.26
N PHE A 125 -6.72 11.27 -17.00
CA PHE A 125 -7.48 10.21 -16.35
C PHE A 125 -8.87 10.76 -15.95
N PRO A 126 -9.98 10.11 -16.32
CA PRO A 126 -11.31 10.58 -15.98
C PRO A 126 -11.58 10.40 -14.48
N ASP A 127 -12.15 11.41 -13.86
CA ASP A 127 -12.65 11.31 -12.50
C ASP A 127 -14.09 10.80 -12.50
N PHE A 128 -14.27 9.50 -12.30
CA PHE A 128 -15.59 8.86 -12.23
C PHE A 128 -16.37 9.25 -10.98
N THR A 129 -15.69 9.70 -9.94
CA THR A 129 -16.31 10.10 -8.67
C THR A 129 -16.83 11.54 -8.67
N ARG A 130 -16.53 12.31 -9.72
CA ARG A 130 -16.89 13.73 -9.83
C ARG A 130 -16.39 14.57 -8.64
N GLY A 131 -15.18 14.30 -8.21
CA GLY A 131 -14.52 14.99 -7.08
C GLY A 131 -14.80 14.38 -5.71
N GLU A 132 -15.63 13.35 -5.59
CA GLU A 132 -15.90 12.75 -4.28
C GLU A 132 -14.67 12.05 -3.69
N TRP A 133 -13.73 11.57 -4.51
CA TRP A 133 -12.51 10.93 -4.06
C TRP A 133 -11.69 11.79 -3.09
N ASN A 134 -11.68 13.10 -3.26
CA ASN A 134 -10.92 14.01 -2.41
C ASN A 134 -11.60 14.34 -1.08
N LYS A 135 -12.86 13.93 -0.91
CA LYS A 135 -13.62 14.08 0.32
C LYS A 135 -13.48 12.86 1.24
N VAL A 136 -13.03 11.73 0.70
CA VAL A 136 -12.80 10.51 1.47
C VAL A 136 -11.56 10.71 2.33
N GLN A 137 -11.75 10.65 3.64
CA GLN A 137 -10.65 10.75 4.60
C GLN A 137 -10.39 9.40 5.22
N GLY A 138 -9.09 9.00 5.24
CA GLY A 138 -8.64 7.73 5.77
C GLY A 138 -8.60 6.63 4.71
N TYR A 139 -8.39 5.40 5.18
CA TYR A 139 -8.28 4.25 4.31
C TYR A 139 -9.62 3.56 4.13
N LYS A 140 -10.03 3.28 2.87
CA LYS A 140 -11.06 2.31 2.54
C LYS A 140 -10.46 0.91 2.61
N HIS A 141 -10.11 0.38 3.75
CA HIS A 141 -9.31 -0.84 3.76
C HIS A 141 -9.97 -2.02 4.42
N ALA A 142 -9.47 -3.18 4.04
CA ALA A 142 -9.79 -4.47 4.59
C ALA A 142 -9.36 -4.59 6.06
N TYR A 143 -10.28 -4.39 6.97
CA TYR A 143 -10.09 -4.62 8.40
C TYR A 143 -10.61 -5.99 8.79
N ALA A 144 -9.95 -6.61 9.75
CA ALA A 144 -10.35 -7.95 10.22
C ALA A 144 -11.59 -7.93 11.14
N SER A 145 -11.88 -6.79 11.77
CA SER A 145 -13.02 -6.59 12.67
C SER A 145 -13.36 -5.10 12.81
N PRO A 146 -14.55 -4.72 13.30
CA PRO A 146 -14.89 -3.33 13.59
C PRO A 146 -13.94 -2.64 14.56
N GLU A 147 -13.43 -3.36 15.54
CA GLU A 147 -12.45 -2.82 16.49
C GLU A 147 -11.11 -2.55 15.82
N ASP A 148 -10.66 -3.46 14.93
CA ASP A 148 -9.45 -3.27 14.14
C ASP A 148 -9.61 -2.07 13.21
N GLU A 149 -10.78 -1.88 12.61
CA GLU A 149 -11.10 -0.72 11.78
C GLU A 149 -11.01 0.58 12.57
N ALA A 150 -11.71 0.68 13.69
CA ALA A 150 -11.72 1.87 14.54
C ALA A 150 -10.30 2.25 14.98
N THR A 151 -9.54 1.29 15.48
CA THR A 151 -8.17 1.49 15.94
C THR A 151 -7.24 1.91 14.79
N THR A 152 -7.39 1.32 13.61
CA THR A 152 -6.56 1.63 12.46
C THR A 152 -6.89 3.02 11.89
N MET A 153 -8.17 3.38 11.84
CA MET A 153 -8.61 4.71 11.41
C MET A 153 -8.11 5.81 12.36
N GLU A 154 -8.16 5.58 13.67
CA GLU A 154 -7.61 6.50 14.66
C GLU A 154 -6.10 6.72 14.47
N LYS A 155 -5.35 5.62 14.32
CA LYS A 155 -3.90 5.68 14.03
C LYS A 155 -3.59 6.37 12.71
N ALA A 156 -4.37 6.12 11.66
CA ALA A 156 -4.21 6.75 10.36
C ALA A 156 -4.45 8.26 10.43
N LYS A 157 -5.50 8.69 11.13
CA LYS A 157 -5.76 10.12 11.37
C LYS A 157 -4.62 10.78 12.13
N ALA A 158 -4.18 10.20 13.23
CA ALA A 158 -3.08 10.72 14.03
C ALA A 158 -1.77 10.81 13.22
N PHE A 159 -1.48 9.83 12.38
CA PHE A 159 -0.34 9.85 11.47
C PHE A 159 -0.44 10.95 10.42
N THR A 160 -1.62 11.13 9.82
CA THR A 160 -1.87 12.17 8.82
C THR A 160 -1.67 13.58 9.41
N GLU A 161 -2.20 13.82 10.61
CA GLU A 161 -2.00 15.11 11.30
C GLU A 161 -0.52 15.36 11.61
N LYS A 162 0.19 14.34 12.06
CA LYS A 162 1.64 14.44 12.30
C LYS A 162 2.43 14.79 11.02
N LEU A 163 2.05 14.19 9.88
CA LEU A 163 2.68 14.53 8.59
C LEU A 163 2.39 15.97 8.16
N LYS A 164 1.16 16.44 8.35
CA LYS A 164 0.79 17.85 8.08
C LYS A 164 1.61 18.83 8.93
N GLU A 165 1.76 18.53 10.22
CA GLU A 165 2.55 19.36 11.13
C GLU A 165 4.04 19.37 10.73
N GLN A 166 4.60 18.22 10.33
CA GLN A 166 5.98 18.14 9.85
C GLN A 166 6.19 18.93 8.57
N GLY A 167 5.32 18.72 7.57
CA GLY A 167 5.40 19.46 6.30
C GLY A 167 5.24 20.98 6.49
N ALA A 168 4.38 21.40 7.42
CA ALA A 168 4.24 22.83 7.74
C ALA A 168 5.49 23.42 8.38
N LYS A 169 6.21 22.66 9.21
CA LYS A 169 7.48 23.10 9.82
C LYS A 169 8.60 23.19 8.78
N GLU A 170 8.76 22.15 7.95
CA GLU A 170 9.76 22.14 6.89
C GLU A 170 9.57 23.31 5.92
N TRP A 171 8.32 23.60 5.54
CA TRP A 171 8.01 24.74 4.67
C TRP A 171 8.23 26.10 5.31
N ALA A 172 8.12 26.21 6.63
CA ALA A 172 8.42 27.45 7.36
C ALA A 172 9.92 27.68 7.54
N GLU A 173 10.72 26.61 7.59
CA GLU A 173 12.19 26.69 7.70
C GLU A 173 12.87 26.98 6.34
N GLU A 174 12.20 26.72 5.21
CA GLU A 174 12.69 27.00 3.86
C GLU A 174 12.42 28.45 3.38
N LYS A 175 11.71 29.26 4.16
CA LYS A 175 11.43 30.68 3.89
C LYS A 175 12.29 31.62 4.72
#